data_80d6c4f31a23aa1db2ef9f50182933cb
#
_entry.id   80d6c4f31a23aa1db2ef9f50182933cb
#
_cell.length_a   1.000
_cell.length_b   1.000
_cell.length_c   1.000
_cell.angle_alpha   90.00
_cell.angle_beta   90.00
_cell.angle_gamma   90.00
#
_symmetry.space_group_name_H-M   'P 1'
#
loop_
_entity.id
_entity.type
_entity.pdbx_description
1 polymer ?
#
loop_
_entity_poly.entity_id
_entity_poly.type
_entity_poly.pdbx_seq_one_letter_code
_entity_poly.pdbx_strand_id
1 'polypeptide(L)'
;MTIQGKSIARRWGIPALVLALAAVWVPAAPAEAFQGGAPKATRAEYDAFNAAAAEKNPQQKIKLLDDFVAKYPNSEYMVYVYSQYWPTYAALQQWTKVIEYLDKLLALPGTNEATRLDALYRRAATFDYAYNAKSPDLAAAAGKARDAALEGQKVLEAFKKPEQMKDEQWAAAKKQYAIQFWNTAASSSYFLKDFAAVVEYYGKALALDPNQPGDDYRVGVADLQMTPPHPVAGFWALARAVDLKVPDPDKITKFLHDKMYEYQLPGCDGLIDAQVKELLTLAQNSADPPAGYTIPSAADLAKVRETEIPGLIAQLKAGGEKGTLAWLAVCNGVFPEAFLAKTFEADATNPAAIQLKVAIGTTEEELNASTAPDTILKISTQPEAARISKDDFFRFAGKLTGYTPSPFQLTFEEVKINPEDIPAEKGKAAPKRPAKKPAGK
;
A
#
# COMPACT_ATOMS: atom_id res chain seq x y z
N MET A 1 7.18 -10.85 8.50
CA MET A 1 6.25 -11.92 8.06
C MET A 1 6.07 -11.78 6.55
N THR A 2 6.78 -12.57 5.78
CA THR A 2 6.73 -12.51 4.31
C THR A 2 5.36 -13.03 3.89
N ILE A 3 4.49 -12.19 3.39
CA ILE A 3 3.25 -12.62 2.72
C ILE A 3 3.74 -13.40 1.49
N GLN A 4 3.86 -14.72 1.67
CA GLN A 4 4.15 -15.61 0.55
C GLN A 4 3.08 -15.38 -0.50
N GLY A 5 3.51 -14.93 -1.67
CA GLY A 5 2.71 -14.71 -2.85
C GLY A 5 1.95 -15.96 -3.30
N LYS A 6 0.89 -16.29 -2.57
CA LYS A 6 -0.18 -17.09 -3.14
C LYS A 6 -0.90 -16.18 -4.12
N SER A 7 -0.58 -16.37 -5.38
CA SER A 7 -1.15 -15.78 -6.60
C SER A 7 -2.42 -14.94 -6.39
N ILE A 8 -2.28 -13.74 -5.86
CA ILE A 8 -3.31 -12.71 -5.90
C ILE A 8 -3.60 -12.38 -7.38
N ALA A 9 -2.60 -12.46 -8.27
CA ALA A 9 -2.73 -12.27 -9.71
C ALA A 9 -3.84 -13.11 -10.39
N ARG A 10 -4.19 -14.26 -9.85
CA ARG A 10 -5.15 -15.17 -10.50
C ARG A 10 -6.62 -14.86 -10.21
N ARG A 11 -6.93 -13.92 -9.30
CA ARG A 11 -8.32 -13.53 -8.95
C ARG A 11 -8.72 -12.13 -9.41
N TRP A 12 -7.79 -11.36 -9.92
CA TRP A 12 -8.09 -10.07 -10.52
C TRP A 12 -8.53 -10.32 -11.96
N GLY A 13 -9.78 -10.69 -12.10
CA GLY A 13 -10.39 -10.93 -13.40
C GLY A 13 -10.25 -9.67 -14.26
N ILE A 14 -9.42 -9.76 -15.28
CA ILE A 14 -9.65 -8.94 -16.47
C ILE A 14 -11.06 -9.32 -16.89
N PRO A 15 -12.04 -8.38 -16.91
CA PRO A 15 -13.39 -8.73 -17.30
C PRO A 15 -13.34 -9.39 -18.66
N ALA A 16 -14.11 -10.44 -18.85
CA ALA A 16 -14.23 -11.20 -20.11
C ALA A 16 -14.52 -10.32 -21.35
N LEU A 17 -14.76 -9.04 -21.16
CA LEU A 17 -14.90 -8.00 -22.18
C LEU A 17 -13.64 -7.80 -23.04
N VAL A 18 -12.42 -8.08 -22.51
CA VAL A 18 -11.16 -7.92 -23.26
C VAL A 18 -11.05 -8.96 -24.38
N LEU A 19 -11.68 -10.11 -24.22
CA LEU A 19 -11.76 -11.13 -25.30
C LEU A 19 -12.80 -10.78 -26.39
N ALA A 20 -13.80 -9.95 -26.08
CA ALA A 20 -14.85 -9.59 -27.03
C ALA A 20 -14.42 -8.50 -28.03
N LEU A 21 -13.51 -7.58 -27.65
CA LEU A 21 -12.95 -6.60 -28.59
C LEU A 21 -11.93 -7.22 -29.55
N ALA A 22 -11.37 -8.38 -29.21
CA ALA A 22 -10.49 -9.16 -30.08
C ALA A 22 -11.18 -9.69 -31.36
N ALA A 23 -12.52 -9.73 -31.40
CA ALA A 23 -13.27 -10.23 -32.54
C ALA A 23 -13.38 -9.24 -33.73
N VAL A 24 -12.97 -7.98 -33.54
CA VAL A 24 -13.15 -6.93 -34.56
C VAL A 24 -11.91 -6.75 -35.48
N TRP A 25 -10.76 -7.32 -35.09
CA TRP A 25 -9.51 -7.15 -35.84
C TRP A 25 -8.83 -8.49 -36.20
N VAL A 26 -9.60 -9.46 -36.66
CA VAL A 26 -9.01 -10.47 -37.52
C VAL A 26 -8.93 -9.80 -38.89
N PRO A 27 -7.74 -9.53 -39.45
CA PRO A 27 -7.67 -9.09 -40.83
C PRO A 27 -8.41 -10.15 -41.63
N ALA A 28 -9.46 -9.72 -42.32
CA ALA A 28 -10.17 -10.60 -43.26
C ALA A 28 -9.13 -11.28 -44.14
N ALA A 29 -9.35 -12.56 -44.43
CA ALA A 29 -8.47 -13.34 -45.26
C ALA A 29 -7.97 -12.56 -46.49
N PRO A 30 -6.75 -12.81 -46.95
CA PRO A 30 -5.96 -12.00 -47.84
C PRO A 30 -6.52 -11.81 -49.27
N ALA A 31 -7.83 -11.64 -49.43
CA ALA A 31 -8.38 -11.28 -50.75
C ALA A 31 -7.94 -9.86 -51.19
N GLU A 32 -7.59 -8.96 -50.25
CA GLU A 32 -7.15 -7.62 -50.58
C GLU A 32 -5.62 -7.46 -50.67
N ALA A 33 -4.83 -8.46 -50.24
CA ALA A 33 -3.37 -8.42 -50.40
C ALA A 33 -2.92 -8.58 -51.89
N PHE A 34 -3.87 -8.78 -52.79
CA PHE A 34 -3.57 -8.97 -54.21
C PHE A 34 -3.58 -7.69 -55.06
N GLN A 35 -3.73 -6.50 -54.49
CA GLN A 35 -3.81 -5.24 -55.28
C GLN A 35 -2.46 -4.59 -55.57
N GLY A 36 -1.36 -5.21 -55.23
CA GLY A 36 -0.02 -4.61 -55.45
C GLY A 36 1.04 -5.63 -55.91
N GLY A 37 0.98 -6.11 -57.13
CA GLY A 37 1.99 -7.03 -57.71
C GLY A 37 1.67 -8.51 -57.52
N ALA A 38 2.06 -9.37 -58.50
CA ALA A 38 1.84 -10.80 -58.43
C ALA A 38 2.48 -11.37 -57.15
N PRO A 39 1.75 -12.15 -56.32
CA PRO A 39 2.30 -12.71 -55.12
C PRO A 39 3.49 -13.61 -55.46
N LYS A 40 4.60 -13.43 -54.77
CA LYS A 40 5.78 -14.32 -54.85
C LYS A 40 5.49 -15.72 -54.30
N ALA A 41 4.40 -15.86 -53.54
CA ALA A 41 3.97 -17.12 -52.96
C ALA A 41 3.34 -18.06 -54.02
N THR A 42 3.68 -19.33 -53.96
CA THR A 42 3.20 -20.34 -54.87
C THR A 42 1.74 -20.77 -54.55
N ARG A 43 1.05 -21.35 -55.48
CA ARG A 43 -0.28 -21.96 -55.26
C ARG A 43 -0.26 -23.02 -54.16
N ALA A 44 0.82 -23.79 -54.07
CA ALA A 44 0.99 -24.81 -53.06
C ALA A 44 1.12 -24.21 -51.64
N GLU A 45 1.79 -23.06 -51.48
CA GLU A 45 1.84 -22.33 -50.21
C GLU A 45 0.48 -21.78 -49.80
N TYR A 46 -0.27 -21.20 -50.75
CA TYR A 46 -1.63 -20.71 -50.54
C TYR A 46 -2.56 -21.83 -50.05
N ASP A 47 -2.57 -22.98 -50.76
CA ASP A 47 -3.42 -24.11 -50.42
C ASP A 47 -3.06 -24.71 -49.06
N ALA A 48 -1.77 -24.83 -48.72
CA ALA A 48 -1.29 -25.31 -47.42
C ALA A 48 -1.67 -24.35 -46.28
N PHE A 49 -1.52 -23.02 -46.48
CA PHE A 49 -1.94 -22.04 -45.50
C PHE A 49 -3.46 -22.10 -45.26
N ASN A 50 -4.25 -22.12 -46.31
CA ASN A 50 -5.71 -22.18 -46.17
C ASN A 50 -6.18 -23.45 -45.47
N ALA A 51 -5.55 -24.60 -45.74
CA ALA A 51 -5.85 -25.84 -45.03
C ALA A 51 -5.57 -25.69 -43.51
N ALA A 52 -4.44 -25.10 -43.15
CA ALA A 52 -4.13 -24.82 -41.75
C ALA A 52 -5.08 -23.79 -41.14
N ALA A 53 -5.40 -22.69 -41.83
CA ALA A 53 -6.27 -21.63 -41.36
C ALA A 53 -7.70 -22.12 -41.11
N ALA A 54 -8.23 -22.99 -41.97
CA ALA A 54 -9.58 -23.55 -41.92
C ALA A 54 -9.73 -24.66 -40.84
N GLU A 55 -8.62 -25.25 -40.37
CA GLU A 55 -8.66 -26.34 -39.37
C GLU A 55 -9.22 -25.83 -38.06
N LYS A 56 -10.19 -26.56 -37.49
CA LYS A 56 -10.87 -26.23 -36.25
C LYS A 56 -10.29 -26.92 -35.01
N ASN A 57 -9.68 -28.11 -35.20
CA ASN A 57 -9.03 -28.81 -34.10
C ASN A 57 -7.70 -28.16 -33.82
N PRO A 58 -7.46 -27.61 -32.60
CA PRO A 58 -6.24 -26.87 -32.29
C PRO A 58 -4.96 -27.68 -32.47
N GLN A 59 -4.96 -28.96 -32.10
CA GLN A 59 -3.77 -29.82 -32.21
C GLN A 59 -3.44 -30.11 -33.68
N GLN A 60 -4.45 -30.39 -34.48
CA GLN A 60 -4.28 -30.62 -35.92
C GLN A 60 -3.86 -29.33 -36.63
N LYS A 61 -4.44 -28.18 -36.22
CA LYS A 61 -4.04 -26.85 -36.74
C LYS A 61 -2.57 -26.56 -36.48
N ILE A 62 -2.10 -26.80 -35.27
CA ILE A 62 -0.67 -26.63 -34.92
C ILE A 62 0.20 -27.49 -35.86
N LYS A 63 -0.17 -28.78 -36.06
CA LYS A 63 0.58 -29.66 -36.94
C LYS A 63 0.64 -29.12 -38.37
N LEU A 64 -0.48 -28.67 -38.92
CA LEU A 64 -0.50 -28.10 -40.29
C LEU A 64 0.33 -26.82 -40.39
N LEU A 65 0.33 -25.99 -39.34
CA LEU A 65 1.16 -24.78 -39.27
C LEU A 65 2.66 -25.16 -39.17
N ASP A 66 3.02 -26.16 -38.36
CA ASP A 66 4.39 -26.67 -38.25
C ASP A 66 4.88 -27.25 -39.57
N ASP A 67 4.07 -28.04 -40.25
CA ASP A 67 4.36 -28.59 -41.59
C ASP A 67 4.55 -27.46 -42.62
N PHE A 68 3.75 -26.39 -42.55
CA PHE A 68 3.92 -25.20 -43.40
C PHE A 68 5.26 -24.51 -43.15
N VAL A 69 5.58 -24.21 -41.87
CA VAL A 69 6.85 -23.54 -41.49
C VAL A 69 8.08 -24.36 -41.93
N ALA A 70 8.02 -25.70 -41.75
CA ALA A 70 9.09 -26.58 -42.15
C ALA A 70 9.30 -26.61 -43.68
N LYS A 71 8.20 -26.61 -44.44
CA LYS A 71 8.24 -26.73 -45.90
C LYS A 71 8.49 -25.39 -46.61
N TYR A 72 8.02 -24.29 -46.03
CA TYR A 72 8.07 -22.97 -46.67
C TYR A 72 8.64 -21.89 -45.73
N PRO A 73 9.89 -22.02 -45.19
CA PRO A 73 10.42 -21.15 -44.17
C PRO A 73 10.60 -19.69 -44.58
N ASN A 74 10.63 -19.39 -45.86
CA ASN A 74 10.80 -18.06 -46.43
C ASN A 74 9.51 -17.53 -47.10
N SER A 75 8.37 -18.14 -46.83
CA SER A 75 7.10 -17.76 -47.44
C SER A 75 6.66 -16.34 -46.98
N GLU A 76 6.08 -15.58 -47.89
CA GLU A 76 5.39 -14.33 -47.58
C GLU A 76 4.17 -14.51 -46.67
N TYR A 77 3.64 -15.75 -46.57
CA TYR A 77 2.57 -16.08 -45.62
C TYR A 77 3.03 -16.23 -44.18
N MET A 78 4.33 -16.15 -43.85
CA MET A 78 4.81 -16.38 -42.48
C MET A 78 4.17 -15.44 -41.44
N VAL A 79 3.86 -14.18 -41.81
CA VAL A 79 3.14 -13.24 -40.92
C VAL A 79 1.75 -13.81 -40.57
N TYR A 80 1.02 -14.32 -41.56
CA TYR A 80 -0.30 -14.91 -41.36
C TYR A 80 -0.24 -16.24 -40.62
N VAL A 81 0.77 -17.08 -40.90
CA VAL A 81 1.02 -18.35 -40.23
C VAL A 81 1.28 -18.15 -38.76
N TYR A 82 2.20 -17.25 -38.38
CA TYR A 82 2.47 -16.96 -36.96
C TYR A 82 1.28 -16.30 -36.28
N SER A 83 0.48 -15.50 -36.99
CA SER A 83 -0.76 -14.96 -36.46
C SER A 83 -1.83 -16.04 -36.15
N GLN A 84 -1.76 -17.24 -36.73
CA GLN A 84 -2.65 -18.35 -36.38
C GLN A 84 -2.20 -19.13 -35.12
N TYR A 85 -0.94 -19.15 -34.81
CA TYR A 85 -0.44 -19.92 -33.67
C TYR A 85 -0.92 -19.36 -32.32
N TRP A 86 -0.82 -18.03 -32.11
CA TRP A 86 -1.12 -17.48 -30.80
C TRP A 86 -2.57 -17.73 -30.35
N PRO A 87 -3.62 -17.58 -31.19
CA PRO A 87 -4.99 -17.87 -30.75
C PRO A 87 -5.20 -19.39 -30.54
N THR A 88 -4.48 -20.21 -31.31
CA THR A 88 -4.56 -21.68 -31.19
C THR A 88 -3.95 -22.13 -29.87
N TYR A 89 -2.79 -21.64 -29.49
CA TYR A 89 -2.18 -21.92 -28.19
C TYR A 89 -2.93 -21.29 -27.02
N ALA A 90 -3.55 -20.12 -27.20
CA ALA A 90 -4.42 -19.51 -26.20
C ALA A 90 -5.65 -20.37 -25.89
N ALA A 91 -6.29 -20.95 -26.93
CA ALA A 91 -7.38 -21.90 -26.76
C ALA A 91 -6.97 -23.17 -25.98
N LEU A 92 -5.71 -23.54 -26.06
CA LEU A 92 -5.11 -24.65 -25.29
C LEU A 92 -4.55 -24.19 -23.92
N GLN A 93 -4.67 -22.92 -23.56
CA GLN A 93 -4.10 -22.32 -22.35
C GLN A 93 -2.57 -22.49 -22.21
N GLN A 94 -1.86 -22.62 -23.33
CA GLN A 94 -0.41 -22.74 -23.38
C GLN A 94 0.25 -21.36 -23.52
N TRP A 95 0.17 -20.55 -22.45
CA TRP A 95 0.48 -19.12 -22.47
C TRP A 95 1.95 -18.80 -22.82
N THR A 96 2.90 -19.62 -22.39
CA THR A 96 4.32 -19.46 -22.78
C THR A 96 4.50 -19.67 -24.30
N LYS A 97 3.74 -20.57 -24.91
CA LYS A 97 3.73 -20.77 -26.39
C LYS A 97 3.08 -19.58 -27.09
N VAL A 98 2.03 -19.00 -26.51
CA VAL A 98 1.45 -17.75 -27.05
C VAL A 98 2.52 -16.67 -27.14
N ILE A 99 3.30 -16.43 -26.07
CA ILE A 99 4.39 -15.44 -26.07
C ILE A 99 5.46 -15.81 -27.10
N GLU A 100 5.89 -17.07 -27.15
CA GLU A 100 6.91 -17.53 -28.10
C GLU A 100 6.53 -17.17 -29.55
N TYR A 101 5.29 -17.45 -29.94
CA TYR A 101 4.86 -17.22 -31.33
C TYR A 101 4.55 -15.77 -31.63
N LEU A 102 4.15 -14.97 -30.62
CA LEU A 102 4.05 -13.52 -30.75
C LEU A 102 5.46 -12.89 -30.88
N ASP A 103 6.47 -13.38 -30.16
CA ASP A 103 7.86 -12.93 -30.32
C ASP A 103 8.41 -13.28 -31.71
N LYS A 104 8.09 -14.47 -32.26
CA LYS A 104 8.43 -14.85 -33.64
C LYS A 104 7.74 -13.94 -34.67
N LEU A 105 6.45 -13.60 -34.46
CA LEU A 105 5.70 -12.69 -35.32
C LEU A 105 6.33 -11.29 -35.34
N LEU A 106 6.70 -10.77 -34.16
CA LEU A 106 7.32 -9.46 -34.00
C LEU A 106 8.72 -9.38 -34.63
N ALA A 107 9.43 -10.51 -34.71
CA ALA A 107 10.75 -10.59 -35.32
C ALA A 107 10.71 -10.67 -36.86
N LEU A 108 9.54 -10.90 -37.49
CA LEU A 108 9.45 -11.00 -38.92
C LEU A 108 9.67 -9.63 -39.58
N PRO A 109 10.53 -9.55 -40.61
CA PRO A 109 10.67 -8.35 -41.40
C PRO A 109 9.37 -8.07 -42.18
N GLY A 110 8.99 -6.80 -42.28
CA GLY A 110 7.82 -6.39 -43.06
C GLY A 110 6.47 -6.58 -42.36
N THR A 111 6.45 -6.95 -41.09
CA THR A 111 5.23 -6.90 -40.28
C THR A 111 4.69 -5.46 -40.26
N ASN A 112 3.47 -5.24 -40.74
CA ASN A 112 2.87 -3.91 -40.75
C ASN A 112 2.56 -3.40 -39.34
N GLU A 113 2.41 -2.06 -39.18
CA GLU A 113 2.24 -1.41 -37.90
C GLU A 113 1.01 -1.93 -37.12
N ALA A 114 -0.10 -2.22 -37.80
CA ALA A 114 -1.31 -2.72 -37.16
C ALA A 114 -1.10 -4.13 -36.57
N THR A 115 -0.49 -5.03 -37.33
CA THR A 115 -0.14 -6.38 -36.85
C THR A 115 0.88 -6.31 -35.72
N ARG A 116 1.87 -5.39 -35.83
CA ARG A 116 2.87 -5.18 -34.78
C ARG A 116 2.23 -4.69 -33.49
N LEU A 117 1.35 -3.68 -33.57
CA LEU A 117 0.64 -3.13 -32.40
C LEU A 117 -0.23 -4.22 -31.73
N ASP A 118 -1.00 -5.00 -32.52
CA ASP A 118 -1.83 -6.09 -32.00
C ASP A 118 -0.98 -7.18 -31.33
N ALA A 119 0.13 -7.57 -31.95
CA ALA A 119 1.04 -8.57 -31.39
C ALA A 119 1.68 -8.10 -30.07
N LEU A 120 2.13 -6.84 -29.99
CA LEU A 120 2.66 -6.24 -28.76
C LEU A 120 1.61 -6.19 -27.65
N TYR A 121 0.38 -5.78 -27.98
CA TYR A 121 -0.73 -5.77 -27.02
C TYR A 121 -1.02 -7.15 -26.45
N ARG A 122 -1.15 -8.15 -27.32
CA ARG A 122 -1.43 -9.53 -26.91
C ARG A 122 -0.30 -10.14 -26.11
N ARG A 123 0.92 -9.85 -26.50
CA ARG A 123 2.10 -10.26 -25.75
C ARG A 123 2.11 -9.67 -24.33
N ALA A 124 1.82 -8.37 -24.22
CA ALA A 124 1.68 -7.70 -22.95
C ALA A 124 0.57 -8.33 -22.10
N ALA A 125 -0.63 -8.47 -22.66
CA ALA A 125 -1.78 -9.06 -21.98
C ALA A 125 -1.56 -10.52 -21.54
N THR A 126 -0.67 -11.26 -22.21
CA THR A 126 -0.42 -12.67 -21.91
C THR A 126 0.60 -12.88 -20.78
N PHE A 127 1.41 -11.86 -20.44
CA PHE A 127 2.52 -12.03 -19.50
C PHE A 127 2.07 -12.57 -18.14
N ASP A 128 1.06 -11.97 -17.53
CA ASP A 128 0.58 -12.36 -16.19
C ASP A 128 -0.11 -13.75 -16.16
N TYR A 129 -0.50 -14.28 -17.34
CA TYR A 129 -1.00 -15.66 -17.47
C TYR A 129 0.14 -16.68 -17.62
N ALA A 130 1.22 -16.28 -18.29
CA ALA A 130 2.34 -17.15 -18.58
C ALA A 130 3.33 -17.30 -17.42
N TYR A 131 3.49 -16.25 -16.62
CA TYR A 131 4.50 -16.19 -15.58
C TYR A 131 3.93 -15.84 -14.21
N ASN A 132 4.58 -16.33 -13.17
CA ASN A 132 4.28 -16.04 -11.77
C ASN A 132 5.57 -16.08 -10.95
N ALA A 133 5.48 -15.70 -9.67
CA ALA A 133 6.65 -15.61 -8.77
C ALA A 133 7.48 -16.90 -8.61
N LYS A 134 7.00 -18.04 -9.11
CA LYS A 134 7.72 -19.33 -9.06
C LYS A 134 8.30 -19.75 -10.41
N SER A 135 8.08 -18.96 -11.46
CA SER A 135 8.61 -19.27 -12.78
C SER A 135 10.14 -19.14 -12.80
N PRO A 136 10.88 -20.15 -13.28
CA PRO A 136 12.35 -20.16 -13.19
C PRO A 136 13.01 -19.01 -13.96
N ASP A 137 12.42 -18.61 -15.10
CA ASP A 137 12.96 -17.57 -15.99
C ASP A 137 12.26 -16.22 -15.81
N LEU A 138 11.62 -16.01 -14.65
CA LEU A 138 10.75 -14.84 -14.42
C LEU A 138 11.46 -13.51 -14.70
N ALA A 139 12.69 -13.32 -14.24
CA ALA A 139 13.40 -12.05 -14.43
C ALA A 139 13.66 -11.76 -15.91
N ALA A 140 14.11 -12.75 -16.67
CA ALA A 140 14.33 -12.60 -18.12
C ALA A 140 13.02 -12.35 -18.88
N ALA A 141 11.95 -13.08 -18.51
CA ALA A 141 10.63 -12.90 -19.10
C ALA A 141 10.04 -11.52 -18.78
N ALA A 142 10.22 -11.05 -17.55
CA ALA A 142 9.77 -9.72 -17.10
C ALA A 142 10.51 -8.60 -17.84
N GLY A 143 11.84 -8.71 -18.03
CA GLY A 143 12.60 -7.76 -18.83
C GLY A 143 12.04 -7.64 -20.25
N LYS A 144 11.87 -8.76 -20.94
CA LYS A 144 11.27 -8.78 -22.29
C LYS A 144 9.83 -8.27 -22.32
N ALA A 145 9.04 -8.52 -21.27
CA ALA A 145 7.65 -8.04 -21.21
C ALA A 145 7.60 -6.53 -21.04
N ARG A 146 8.47 -5.97 -20.16
CA ARG A 146 8.60 -4.54 -19.99
C ARG A 146 9.01 -3.85 -21.30
N ASP A 147 10.05 -4.34 -21.95
CA ASP A 147 10.55 -3.76 -23.18
C ASP A 147 9.48 -3.78 -24.29
N ALA A 148 8.77 -4.89 -24.45
CA ALA A 148 7.68 -4.99 -25.42
C ALA A 148 6.49 -4.08 -25.09
N ALA A 149 6.15 -3.91 -23.82
CA ALA A 149 5.10 -3.00 -23.40
C ALA A 149 5.47 -1.53 -23.68
N LEU A 150 6.72 -1.14 -23.38
CA LEU A 150 7.22 0.21 -23.68
C LEU A 150 7.32 0.46 -25.19
N GLU A 151 7.70 -0.54 -25.97
CA GLU A 151 7.63 -0.48 -27.43
C GLU A 151 6.20 -0.32 -27.91
N GLY A 152 5.27 -1.06 -27.32
CA GLY A 152 3.84 -0.97 -27.62
C GLY A 152 3.29 0.44 -27.41
N GLN A 153 3.70 1.13 -26.35
CA GLN A 153 3.34 2.53 -26.13
C GLN A 153 3.86 3.44 -27.26
N LYS A 154 5.12 3.28 -27.66
CA LYS A 154 5.70 4.10 -28.75
C LYS A 154 4.97 3.87 -30.08
N VAL A 155 4.68 2.60 -30.40
CA VAL A 155 3.93 2.26 -31.61
C VAL A 155 2.53 2.85 -31.54
N LEU A 156 1.84 2.72 -30.39
CA LEU A 156 0.49 3.26 -30.17
C LEU A 156 0.42 4.79 -30.31
N GLU A 157 1.42 5.50 -29.82
CA GLU A 157 1.50 6.98 -29.95
C GLU A 157 1.61 7.41 -31.39
N ALA A 158 2.40 6.71 -32.20
CA ALA A 158 2.62 7.01 -33.62
C ALA A 158 1.50 6.48 -34.52
N PHE A 159 0.72 5.51 -34.02
CA PHE A 159 -0.27 4.81 -34.82
C PHE A 159 -1.44 5.69 -35.22
N LYS A 160 -1.71 5.77 -36.52
CA LYS A 160 -2.82 6.54 -37.06
C LYS A 160 -4.15 5.82 -36.84
N LYS A 161 -5.19 6.61 -36.59
CA LYS A 161 -6.55 6.06 -36.48
C LYS A 161 -6.93 5.33 -37.78
N PRO A 162 -7.44 4.08 -37.69
CA PRO A 162 -7.98 3.38 -38.84
C PRO A 162 -9.14 4.18 -39.47
N GLU A 163 -9.16 4.29 -40.78
CA GLU A 163 -10.17 5.10 -41.51
C GLU A 163 -11.61 4.68 -41.22
N GLN A 164 -11.86 3.37 -41.07
CA GLN A 164 -13.19 2.81 -40.81
C GLN A 164 -13.64 2.94 -39.34
N MET A 165 -12.76 3.39 -38.42
CA MET A 165 -13.04 3.51 -37.00
C MET A 165 -13.51 4.92 -36.64
N LYS A 166 -14.61 5.06 -35.90
CA LYS A 166 -15.06 6.34 -35.36
C LYS A 166 -14.08 6.88 -34.34
N ASP A 167 -13.98 8.21 -34.20
CA ASP A 167 -13.05 8.87 -33.28
C ASP A 167 -13.21 8.42 -31.84
N GLU A 168 -14.45 8.30 -31.35
CA GLU A 168 -14.75 7.85 -30.00
C GLU A 168 -14.33 6.38 -29.75
N GLN A 169 -14.56 5.51 -30.76
CA GLN A 169 -14.13 4.12 -30.68
C GLN A 169 -12.61 3.99 -30.65
N TRP A 170 -11.94 4.80 -31.47
CA TRP A 170 -10.47 4.83 -31.49
C TRP A 170 -9.91 5.37 -30.17
N ALA A 171 -10.45 6.48 -29.64
CA ALA A 171 -10.05 7.03 -28.37
C ALA A 171 -10.20 5.99 -27.22
N ALA A 172 -11.32 5.27 -27.18
CA ALA A 172 -11.54 4.22 -26.19
C ALA A 172 -10.55 3.06 -26.35
N ALA A 173 -10.33 2.60 -27.58
CA ALA A 173 -9.36 1.54 -27.87
C ALA A 173 -7.93 1.97 -27.51
N LYS A 174 -7.52 3.17 -27.92
CA LYS A 174 -6.19 3.73 -27.61
C LYS A 174 -5.95 3.82 -26.11
N LYS A 175 -6.96 4.26 -25.33
CA LYS A 175 -6.91 4.29 -23.87
C LYS A 175 -6.69 2.89 -23.30
N GLN A 176 -7.44 1.89 -23.76
CA GLN A 176 -7.30 0.52 -23.25
C GLN A 176 -5.94 -0.10 -23.59
N TYR A 177 -5.44 0.11 -24.83
CA TYR A 177 -4.11 -0.32 -25.22
C TYR A 177 -3.03 0.31 -24.31
N ALA A 178 -3.13 1.63 -24.08
CA ALA A 178 -2.20 2.35 -23.22
C ALA A 178 -2.20 1.83 -21.79
N ILE A 179 -3.38 1.63 -21.18
CA ILE A 179 -3.51 1.06 -19.83
C ILE A 179 -2.88 -0.33 -19.75
N GLN A 180 -3.17 -1.20 -20.72
CA GLN A 180 -2.59 -2.55 -20.73
C GLN A 180 -1.07 -2.53 -20.83
N PHE A 181 -0.51 -1.68 -21.68
CA PHE A 181 0.93 -1.56 -21.80
C PHE A 181 1.56 -1.01 -20.51
N TRP A 182 0.99 0.04 -19.91
CA TRP A 182 1.49 0.59 -18.65
C TRP A 182 1.39 -0.44 -17.52
N ASN A 183 0.29 -1.16 -17.41
CA ASN A 183 0.12 -2.21 -16.40
C ASN A 183 1.14 -3.35 -16.57
N THR A 184 1.41 -3.77 -17.82
CA THR A 184 2.42 -4.80 -18.06
C THR A 184 3.83 -4.27 -17.77
N ALA A 185 4.16 -3.03 -18.14
CA ALA A 185 5.44 -2.43 -17.81
C ALA A 185 5.63 -2.36 -16.29
N ALA A 186 4.59 -1.95 -15.54
CA ALA A 186 4.62 -1.87 -14.10
C ALA A 186 4.73 -3.25 -13.43
N SER A 187 3.88 -4.22 -13.80
CA SER A 187 3.92 -5.57 -13.21
C SER A 187 5.24 -6.27 -13.49
N SER A 188 5.80 -6.09 -14.69
CA SER A 188 7.13 -6.60 -15.03
C SER A 188 8.22 -5.95 -14.19
N SER A 189 8.17 -4.63 -13.99
CA SER A 189 9.11 -3.89 -13.14
C SER A 189 9.05 -4.34 -11.68
N TYR A 190 7.87 -4.72 -11.18
CA TYR A 190 7.74 -5.29 -9.84
C TYR A 190 8.55 -6.58 -9.69
N PHE A 191 8.48 -7.50 -10.67
CA PHE A 191 9.28 -8.73 -10.65
C PHE A 191 10.79 -8.47 -10.79
N LEU A 192 11.16 -7.36 -11.41
CA LEU A 192 12.55 -6.89 -11.50
C LEU A 192 13.00 -6.11 -10.25
N LYS A 193 12.11 -5.88 -9.29
CA LYS A 193 12.31 -5.06 -8.07
C LYS A 193 12.68 -3.60 -8.38
N ASP A 194 12.27 -3.11 -9.52
CA ASP A 194 12.39 -1.70 -9.91
C ASP A 194 11.13 -0.95 -9.45
N PHE A 195 11.06 -0.67 -8.14
CA PHE A 195 9.87 -0.10 -7.53
C PHE A 195 9.59 1.33 -7.98
N ALA A 196 10.61 2.09 -8.36
CA ALA A 196 10.42 3.42 -8.94
C ALA A 196 9.67 3.33 -10.28
N ALA A 197 10.05 2.41 -11.15
CA ALA A 197 9.35 2.16 -12.40
C ALA A 197 7.93 1.60 -12.18
N VAL A 198 7.71 0.81 -11.12
CA VAL A 198 6.36 0.34 -10.75
C VAL A 198 5.43 1.52 -10.46
N VAL A 199 5.87 2.46 -9.60
CA VAL A 199 5.09 3.65 -9.23
C VAL A 199 4.86 4.53 -10.47
N GLU A 200 5.90 4.76 -11.29
CA GLU A 200 5.78 5.56 -12.51
C GLU A 200 4.75 4.98 -13.47
N TYR A 201 4.84 3.70 -13.79
CA TYR A 201 4.01 3.11 -14.85
C TYR A 201 2.58 2.85 -14.40
N TYR A 202 2.34 2.37 -13.16
CA TYR A 202 0.97 2.32 -12.64
C TYR A 202 0.37 3.73 -12.47
N GLY A 203 1.17 4.72 -12.08
CA GLY A 203 0.73 6.12 -12.06
C GLY A 203 0.23 6.61 -13.41
N LYS A 204 0.90 6.25 -14.52
CA LYS A 204 0.44 6.54 -15.88
C LYS A 204 -0.85 5.79 -16.24
N ALA A 205 -1.02 4.55 -15.80
CA ALA A 205 -2.26 3.80 -15.98
C ALA A 205 -3.43 4.41 -15.20
N LEU A 206 -3.19 4.77 -13.92
CA LEU A 206 -4.17 5.43 -13.04
C LEU A 206 -4.55 6.82 -13.52
N ALA A 207 -3.64 7.57 -14.14
CA ALA A 207 -3.98 8.85 -14.79
C ALA A 207 -4.98 8.69 -15.95
N LEU A 208 -4.96 7.53 -16.62
CA LEU A 208 -5.94 7.20 -17.66
C LEU A 208 -7.24 6.65 -17.06
N ASP A 209 -7.16 5.82 -16.03
CA ASP A 209 -8.30 5.23 -15.33
C ASP A 209 -8.04 5.16 -13.81
N PRO A 210 -8.53 6.16 -13.04
CA PRO A 210 -8.24 6.27 -11.62
C PRO A 210 -8.99 5.27 -10.73
N ASN A 211 -9.89 4.45 -11.30
CA ASN A 211 -10.72 3.51 -10.55
C ASN A 211 -10.19 2.07 -10.66
N GLN A 212 -8.87 1.90 -10.48
CA GLN A 212 -8.19 0.59 -10.56
C GLN A 212 -7.61 0.19 -9.20
N PRO A 213 -8.42 -0.41 -8.29
CA PRO A 213 -7.97 -0.72 -6.93
C PRO A 213 -6.73 -1.61 -6.88
N GLY A 214 -6.54 -2.43 -7.91
CA GLY A 214 -5.36 -3.28 -8.03
C GLY A 214 -4.07 -2.53 -8.26
N ASP A 215 -4.15 -1.50 -9.06
CA ASP A 215 -3.00 -0.67 -9.39
C ASP A 215 -2.65 0.22 -8.20
N ASP A 216 -3.64 0.83 -7.52
CA ASP A 216 -3.44 1.55 -6.26
C ASP A 216 -2.75 0.66 -5.20
N TYR A 217 -3.22 -0.58 -5.02
CA TYR A 217 -2.58 -1.51 -4.09
C TYR A 217 -1.09 -1.76 -4.44
N ARG A 218 -0.78 -1.96 -5.72
CA ARG A 218 0.59 -2.22 -6.17
C ARG A 218 1.48 -1.00 -6.06
N VAL A 219 0.95 0.18 -6.36
CA VAL A 219 1.64 1.46 -6.10
C VAL A 219 1.96 1.59 -4.62
N GLY A 220 0.98 1.39 -3.75
CA GLY A 220 1.17 1.49 -2.30
C GLY A 220 2.24 0.54 -1.77
N VAL A 221 2.23 -0.71 -2.23
CA VAL A 221 3.27 -1.69 -1.86
C VAL A 221 4.65 -1.30 -2.42
N ALA A 222 4.72 -0.75 -3.63
CA ALA A 222 5.97 -0.34 -4.25
C ALA A 222 6.59 0.87 -3.53
N ASP A 223 5.79 1.91 -3.23
CA ASP A 223 6.23 3.09 -2.49
C ASP A 223 6.86 2.73 -1.14
N LEU A 224 6.26 1.76 -0.43
CA LEU A 224 6.81 1.26 0.84
C LEU A 224 8.10 0.45 0.68
N GLN A 225 8.41 -0.04 -0.52
CA GLN A 225 9.62 -0.82 -0.83
C GLN A 225 10.70 -0.02 -1.54
N MET A 226 10.45 1.26 -1.87
CA MET A 226 11.47 2.14 -2.45
C MET A 226 12.61 2.42 -1.49
N THR A 227 13.71 2.91 -2.01
CA THR A 227 14.87 3.34 -1.23
C THR A 227 15.26 4.76 -1.67
N PRO A 228 15.00 5.80 -0.85
CA PRO A 228 14.24 5.76 0.41
C PRO A 228 12.76 5.43 0.18
N PRO A 229 12.05 4.88 1.19
CA PRO A 229 10.62 4.59 1.07
C PRO A 229 9.79 5.88 1.05
N HIS A 230 8.62 5.82 0.41
CA HIS A 230 7.63 6.91 0.35
C HIS A 230 6.39 6.55 1.18
N PRO A 231 6.46 6.56 2.53
CA PRO A 231 5.43 5.97 3.38
C PRO A 231 4.07 6.66 3.24
N VAL A 232 4.02 8.00 3.17
CA VAL A 232 2.74 8.73 3.06
C VAL A 232 2.02 8.38 1.75
N ALA A 233 2.74 8.40 0.62
CA ALA A 233 2.19 8.00 -0.68
C ALA A 233 1.73 6.53 -0.67
N GLY A 234 2.56 5.65 -0.11
CA GLY A 234 2.26 4.23 0.00
C GLY A 234 1.02 3.94 0.84
N PHE A 235 0.88 4.58 2.00
CA PHE A 235 -0.30 4.42 2.85
C PHE A 235 -1.56 4.99 2.18
N TRP A 236 -1.44 6.13 1.50
CA TRP A 236 -2.54 6.72 0.76
C TRP A 236 -3.05 5.81 -0.35
N ALA A 237 -2.17 5.29 -1.19
CA ALA A 237 -2.52 4.37 -2.26
C ALA A 237 -3.16 3.07 -1.73
N LEU A 238 -2.68 2.52 -0.60
CA LEU A 238 -3.32 1.38 0.06
C LEU A 238 -4.73 1.72 0.56
N ALA A 239 -4.94 2.91 1.14
CA ALA A 239 -6.25 3.36 1.60
C ALA A 239 -7.22 3.53 0.43
N ARG A 240 -6.77 4.11 -0.69
CA ARG A 240 -7.55 4.20 -1.93
C ARG A 240 -7.94 2.83 -2.48
N ALA A 241 -7.00 1.88 -2.48
CA ALA A 241 -7.30 0.51 -2.90
C ALA A 241 -8.43 -0.11 -2.07
N VAL A 242 -8.45 0.13 -0.75
CA VAL A 242 -9.52 -0.33 0.15
C VAL A 242 -10.85 0.35 -0.20
N ASP A 243 -10.86 1.68 -0.38
CA ASP A 243 -12.06 2.44 -0.75
C ASP A 243 -12.65 1.95 -2.07
N LEU A 244 -11.84 1.73 -3.09
CA LEU A 244 -12.23 1.20 -4.39
C LEU A 244 -12.56 -0.31 -4.36
N LYS A 245 -12.65 -0.90 -3.17
CA LYS A 245 -13.05 -2.30 -2.96
C LYS A 245 -12.11 -3.33 -3.60
N VAL A 246 -10.82 -3.16 -3.34
CA VAL A 246 -9.83 -4.18 -3.65
C VAL A 246 -10.28 -5.55 -3.08
N PRO A 247 -10.03 -6.68 -3.76
CA PRO A 247 -10.30 -7.99 -3.17
C PRO A 247 -9.63 -8.18 -1.81
N ASP A 248 -10.38 -8.76 -0.87
CA ASP A 248 -9.96 -8.94 0.53
C ASP A 248 -9.60 -7.61 1.25
N PRO A 249 -10.48 -6.58 1.26
CA PRO A 249 -10.15 -5.24 1.77
C PRO A 249 -9.73 -5.26 3.25
N ASP A 250 -10.28 -6.18 4.06
CA ASP A 250 -9.89 -6.32 5.47
C ASP A 250 -8.43 -6.73 5.64
N LYS A 251 -7.91 -7.58 4.75
CA LYS A 251 -6.48 -7.95 4.78
C LYS A 251 -5.58 -6.78 4.40
N ILE A 252 -6.03 -5.95 3.45
CA ILE A 252 -5.27 -4.77 3.04
C ILE A 252 -5.33 -3.71 4.14
N THR A 253 -6.47 -3.51 4.79
CA THR A 253 -6.61 -2.63 5.96
C THR A 253 -5.68 -3.08 7.10
N LYS A 254 -5.65 -4.39 7.38
CA LYS A 254 -4.71 -4.92 8.37
C LYS A 254 -3.24 -4.71 7.95
N PHE A 255 -2.91 -4.92 6.69
CA PHE A 255 -1.56 -4.66 6.17
C PHE A 255 -1.18 -3.19 6.30
N LEU A 256 -2.09 -2.28 5.96
CA LEU A 256 -1.93 -0.84 6.15
C LEU A 256 -1.66 -0.50 7.62
N HIS A 257 -2.49 -1.01 8.54
CA HIS A 257 -2.31 -0.86 9.98
C HIS A 257 -0.91 -1.32 10.43
N ASP A 258 -0.54 -2.55 10.08
CA ASP A 258 0.74 -3.14 10.50
C ASP A 258 1.92 -2.29 9.97
N LYS A 259 1.83 -1.78 8.73
CA LYS A 259 2.88 -0.95 8.14
C LYS A 259 2.94 0.46 8.73
N MET A 260 1.82 1.07 9.06
CA MET A 260 1.78 2.33 9.80
C MET A 260 2.36 2.16 11.21
N TYR A 261 2.03 1.06 11.89
CA TYR A 261 2.62 0.75 13.20
C TYR A 261 4.14 0.59 13.12
N GLU A 262 4.66 -0.20 12.15
CA GLU A 262 6.09 -0.35 11.90
C GLU A 262 6.80 0.98 11.61
N TYR A 263 6.12 1.89 10.92
CA TYR A 263 6.66 3.20 10.54
C TYR A 263 6.71 4.19 11.71
N GLN A 264 5.69 4.18 12.56
CA GLN A 264 5.55 5.16 13.64
C GLN A 264 6.13 4.67 14.97
N LEU A 265 6.01 3.38 15.29
CA LEU A 265 6.32 2.79 16.60
C LEU A 265 5.67 3.61 17.74
N PRO A 266 4.34 3.75 17.75
CA PRO A 266 3.62 4.51 18.78
C PRO A 266 3.64 3.78 20.11
N GLY A 267 3.34 4.49 21.18
CA GLY A 267 3.22 3.90 22.51
C GLY A 267 1.95 3.03 22.69
N CYS A 268 0.91 3.28 21.88
CA CYS A 268 -0.38 2.57 21.94
C CYS A 268 -0.81 2.11 20.55
N ASP A 269 -1.16 0.85 20.43
CA ASP A 269 -1.62 0.20 19.19
C ASP A 269 -2.94 0.81 18.68
N GLY A 270 -3.92 1.02 19.57
CA GLY A 270 -5.22 1.58 19.23
C GLY A 270 -5.21 2.99 18.62
N LEU A 271 -4.08 3.71 18.72
CA LEU A 271 -3.92 5.00 18.04
C LEU A 271 -3.71 4.84 16.53
N ILE A 272 -3.13 3.74 16.11
CA ILE A 272 -3.01 3.40 14.68
C ILE A 272 -4.38 3.08 14.08
N ASP A 273 -5.23 2.36 14.80
CA ASP A 273 -6.61 2.08 14.35
C ASP A 273 -7.37 3.38 14.03
N ALA A 274 -7.24 4.39 14.89
CA ALA A 274 -7.87 5.70 14.68
C ALA A 274 -7.30 6.40 13.43
N GLN A 275 -5.98 6.40 13.24
CA GLN A 275 -5.33 6.99 12.07
C GLN A 275 -5.68 6.26 10.78
N VAL A 276 -5.71 4.94 10.79
CA VAL A 276 -6.15 4.13 9.62
C VAL A 276 -7.58 4.48 9.24
N LYS A 277 -8.49 4.58 10.22
CA LYS A 277 -9.88 4.97 9.96
C LYS A 277 -9.99 6.37 9.37
N GLU A 278 -9.22 7.32 9.89
CA GLU A 278 -9.15 8.68 9.34
C GLU A 278 -8.63 8.67 7.91
N LEU A 279 -7.51 7.98 7.65
CA LEU A 279 -6.90 7.86 6.33
C LEU A 279 -7.87 7.25 5.31
N LEU A 280 -8.58 6.18 5.67
CA LEU A 280 -9.61 5.58 4.82
C LEU A 280 -10.73 6.57 4.50
N THR A 281 -11.15 7.37 5.50
CA THR A 281 -12.19 8.41 5.30
C THR A 281 -11.72 9.52 4.36
N LEU A 282 -10.48 9.97 4.51
CA LEU A 282 -9.89 11.00 3.63
C LEU A 282 -9.73 10.49 2.20
N ALA A 283 -9.27 9.26 2.02
CA ALA A 283 -9.06 8.64 0.72
C ALA A 283 -10.36 8.46 -0.10
N GLN A 284 -11.54 8.39 0.53
CA GLN A 284 -12.85 8.37 -0.14
C GLN A 284 -13.13 9.65 -0.93
N ASN A 285 -12.57 10.76 -0.50
CA ASN A 285 -12.89 12.08 -1.04
C ASN A 285 -11.86 12.61 -2.03
N SER A 286 -10.70 11.98 -2.17
CA SER A 286 -9.62 12.48 -3.02
C SER A 286 -8.75 11.35 -3.57
N ALA A 287 -8.32 11.51 -4.83
CA ALA A 287 -7.31 10.63 -5.43
C ALA A 287 -5.93 10.83 -4.82
N ASP A 288 -5.62 12.07 -4.42
CA ASP A 288 -4.34 12.46 -3.85
C ASP A 288 -4.50 12.88 -2.39
N PRO A 289 -3.47 12.75 -1.55
CA PRO A 289 -3.50 13.24 -0.18
C PRO A 289 -3.67 14.76 -0.16
N PRO A 290 -4.37 15.31 0.86
CA PRO A 290 -4.46 16.75 1.04
C PRO A 290 -3.08 17.42 1.09
N ALA A 291 -2.98 18.65 0.61
CA ALA A 291 -1.73 19.40 0.66
C ALA A 291 -1.24 19.52 2.11
N GLY A 292 0.01 19.14 2.34
CA GLY A 292 0.61 19.16 3.68
C GLY A 292 0.23 17.98 4.59
N TYR A 293 -0.53 17.00 4.09
CA TYR A 293 -0.83 15.78 4.86
C TYR A 293 0.46 15.02 5.18
N THR A 294 0.68 14.75 6.46
CA THR A 294 1.86 14.03 6.95
C THR A 294 1.46 12.95 7.94
N ILE A 295 2.26 11.92 8.02
CA ILE A 295 2.17 10.87 9.03
C ILE A 295 3.50 10.86 9.76
N PRO A 296 3.52 11.08 11.10
CA PRO A 296 4.77 11.17 11.85
C PRO A 296 5.51 9.84 11.82
N SER A 297 6.82 9.89 11.64
CA SER A 297 7.70 8.73 11.70
C SER A 297 8.10 8.37 13.14
N ALA A 298 8.66 7.18 13.33
CA ALA A 298 9.27 6.80 14.61
C ALA A 298 10.35 7.80 15.06
N ALA A 299 11.10 8.39 14.11
CA ALA A 299 12.10 9.41 14.42
C ALA A 299 11.46 10.73 14.91
N ASP A 300 10.31 11.11 14.36
CA ASP A 300 9.59 12.29 14.82
C ASP A 300 9.03 12.06 16.22
N LEU A 301 8.47 10.89 16.49
CA LEU A 301 8.00 10.53 17.83
C LEU A 301 9.16 10.43 18.84
N ALA A 302 10.34 9.96 18.42
CA ALA A 302 11.52 9.95 19.28
C ALA A 302 11.93 11.35 19.72
N LYS A 303 11.93 12.33 18.80
CA LYS A 303 12.21 13.74 19.12
C LYS A 303 11.22 14.31 20.15
N VAL A 304 9.94 13.95 20.03
CA VAL A 304 8.92 14.36 21.01
C VAL A 304 9.22 13.77 22.40
N ARG A 305 9.67 12.51 22.46
CA ARG A 305 10.03 11.83 23.73
C ARG A 305 11.26 12.47 24.42
N GLU A 306 12.11 13.17 23.66
CA GLU A 306 13.24 13.93 24.21
C GLU A 306 12.82 15.25 24.87
N THR A 307 11.56 15.69 24.66
CA THR A 307 11.03 16.90 25.29
C THR A 307 10.90 16.68 26.79
N GLU A 308 11.35 17.65 27.58
CA GLU A 308 11.18 17.61 29.04
C GLU A 308 9.70 17.48 29.43
N ILE A 309 9.43 16.82 30.55
CA ILE A 309 8.07 16.49 31.00
C ILE A 309 7.13 17.68 31.04
N PRO A 310 7.52 18.87 31.58
CA PRO A 310 6.63 20.05 31.57
C PRO A 310 6.24 20.47 30.15
N GLY A 311 7.17 20.37 29.19
CA GLY A 311 6.94 20.67 27.79
C GLY A 311 5.98 19.67 27.13
N LEU A 312 6.09 18.38 27.47
CA LEU A 312 5.16 17.35 27.00
C LEU A 312 3.73 17.61 27.50
N ILE A 313 3.58 17.92 28.78
CA ILE A 313 2.27 18.26 29.36
C ILE A 313 1.70 19.52 28.71
N ALA A 314 2.51 20.54 28.47
CA ALA A 314 2.07 21.73 27.76
C ALA A 314 1.61 21.42 26.32
N GLN A 315 2.27 20.52 25.60
CA GLN A 315 1.83 20.08 24.27
C GLN A 315 0.50 19.33 24.35
N LEU A 316 0.32 18.42 25.31
CA LEU A 316 -0.94 17.70 25.53
C LEU A 316 -2.07 18.68 25.87
N LYS A 317 -1.83 19.64 26.78
CA LYS A 317 -2.80 20.69 27.15
C LYS A 317 -3.20 21.59 25.98
N ALA A 318 -2.26 21.88 25.08
CA ALA A 318 -2.55 22.67 23.88
C ALA A 318 -3.50 21.96 22.91
N GLY A 319 -3.57 20.63 22.94
CA GLY A 319 -4.41 19.85 22.02
C GLY A 319 -3.99 19.99 20.54
N GLY A 320 -4.94 19.74 19.63
CA GLY A 320 -4.70 19.83 18.20
C GLY A 320 -3.56 18.90 17.72
N GLU A 321 -2.88 19.28 16.65
CA GLU A 321 -1.79 18.47 16.07
C GLU A 321 -0.65 18.21 17.06
N LYS A 322 -0.25 19.22 17.85
CA LYS A 322 0.82 19.06 18.85
C LYS A 322 0.42 18.09 19.95
N GLY A 323 -0.80 18.20 20.45
CA GLY A 323 -1.33 17.29 21.46
C GLY A 323 -1.45 15.86 20.94
N THR A 324 -1.91 15.68 19.71
CA THR A 324 -2.01 14.37 19.06
C THR A 324 -0.62 13.75 18.88
N LEU A 325 0.34 14.52 18.40
CA LEU A 325 1.73 14.06 18.22
C LEU A 325 2.38 13.67 19.55
N ALA A 326 2.20 14.51 20.60
CA ALA A 326 2.67 14.21 21.93
C ALA A 326 2.03 12.93 22.47
N TRP A 327 0.72 12.77 22.30
CA TRP A 327 0.01 11.56 22.74
C TRP A 327 0.50 10.30 22.01
N LEU A 328 0.68 10.34 20.69
CA LEU A 328 1.28 9.24 19.94
C LEU A 328 2.65 8.81 20.48
N ALA A 329 3.44 9.80 20.89
CA ALA A 329 4.78 9.56 21.40
C ALA A 329 4.79 8.94 22.79
N VAL A 330 3.90 9.37 23.70
CA VAL A 330 4.01 9.07 25.13
C VAL A 330 2.92 8.17 25.70
N CYS A 331 1.93 7.77 24.92
CA CYS A 331 0.90 6.83 25.32
C CYS A 331 1.53 5.53 25.84
N ASN A 332 1.06 5.00 26.96
CA ASN A 332 1.65 3.88 27.71
C ASN A 332 3.10 4.11 28.21
N GLY A 333 3.62 5.34 28.08
CA GLY A 333 4.91 5.71 28.63
C GLY A 333 4.89 5.68 30.18
N VAL A 334 5.96 5.18 30.75
CA VAL A 334 6.18 5.24 32.20
C VAL A 334 6.92 6.54 32.52
N PHE A 335 6.27 7.38 33.31
CA PHE A 335 6.85 8.63 33.77
C PHE A 335 7.46 8.40 35.16
N PRO A 336 8.71 8.83 35.36
CA PRO A 336 9.34 8.78 36.66
C PRO A 336 8.66 9.79 37.61
N GLU A 337 9.11 9.82 38.87
CA GLU A 337 8.64 10.77 39.89
C GLU A 337 9.05 12.22 39.55
N ALA A 338 8.36 12.82 38.58
CA ALA A 338 8.63 14.16 38.05
C ALA A 338 7.45 15.11 38.22
N PHE A 339 6.28 14.60 38.66
CA PHE A 339 5.11 15.42 38.85
C PHE A 339 4.84 15.68 40.34
N LEU A 340 4.54 16.93 40.67
CA LEU A 340 3.85 17.27 41.90
C LEU A 340 2.34 17.27 41.61
N ALA A 341 1.57 16.69 42.49
CA ALA A 341 0.12 16.64 42.42
C ALA A 341 -0.52 17.33 43.62
N LYS A 342 -1.67 17.99 43.42
CA LYS A 342 -2.59 18.47 44.46
C LYS A 342 -3.92 17.74 44.34
N THR A 343 -4.38 17.14 45.42
CA THR A 343 -5.61 16.36 45.47
C THR A 343 -6.86 17.26 45.53
N PHE A 344 -7.82 17.01 44.65
CA PHE A 344 -9.17 17.61 44.68
C PHE A 344 -10.18 16.63 45.26
N GLU A 345 -10.14 15.36 44.84
CA GLU A 345 -11.03 14.31 45.27
C GLU A 345 -10.23 13.00 45.49
N ALA A 346 -10.58 12.26 46.53
CA ALA A 346 -10.00 10.96 46.82
C ALA A 346 -11.13 9.93 47.00
N ASP A 347 -11.16 8.90 46.15
CA ASP A 347 -11.96 7.69 46.33
C ASP A 347 -11.03 6.56 46.79
N ALA A 348 -11.03 6.31 48.07
CA ALA A 348 -10.26 5.25 48.76
C ALA A 348 -11.16 4.22 49.40
N THR A 349 -12.40 4.11 48.97
CA THR A 349 -13.37 3.12 49.48
C THR A 349 -12.88 1.68 49.31
N ASN A 350 -12.13 1.43 48.25
CA ASN A 350 -11.43 0.17 48.01
C ASN A 350 -9.91 0.37 48.05
N PRO A 351 -9.18 -0.09 49.06
CA PRO A 351 -7.73 0.05 49.16
C PRO A 351 -6.94 -0.63 48.04
N ALA A 352 -7.55 -1.59 47.32
CA ALA A 352 -6.95 -2.24 46.16
C ALA A 352 -7.21 -1.51 44.83
N ALA A 353 -8.00 -0.45 44.84
CA ALA A 353 -8.38 0.30 43.64
C ALA A 353 -8.67 1.77 44.00
N ILE A 354 -7.66 2.47 44.52
CA ILE A 354 -7.75 3.87 44.93
C ILE A 354 -7.73 4.75 43.65
N GLN A 355 -8.61 5.72 43.61
CA GLN A 355 -8.63 6.74 42.54
C GLN A 355 -8.53 8.13 43.15
N LEU A 356 -7.55 8.90 42.67
CA LEU A 356 -7.38 10.29 43.04
C LEU A 356 -7.62 11.17 41.81
N LYS A 357 -8.41 12.23 41.98
CA LYS A 357 -8.48 13.33 41.00
C LYS A 357 -7.62 14.47 41.49
N VAL A 358 -6.61 14.81 40.68
CA VAL A 358 -5.57 15.76 41.04
C VAL A 358 -5.37 16.80 39.96
N ALA A 359 -4.79 17.94 40.29
CA ALA A 359 -4.09 18.76 39.35
C ALA A 359 -2.61 18.38 39.38
N ILE A 360 -1.91 18.43 38.26
CA ILE A 360 -0.49 18.16 38.15
C ILE A 360 0.29 19.42 37.71
N GLY A 361 1.46 19.61 38.26
CA GLY A 361 2.31 20.76 37.96
C GLY A 361 3.75 20.53 38.42
N THR A 362 4.55 21.57 38.32
CA THR A 362 5.98 21.54 38.70
C THR A 362 6.24 22.18 40.06
N THR A 363 5.35 23.06 40.55
CA THR A 363 5.47 23.78 41.82
C THR A 363 4.14 23.79 42.60
N GLU A 364 4.23 23.93 43.92
CA GLU A 364 3.05 24.10 44.77
C GLU A 364 2.29 25.38 44.45
N GLU A 365 3.01 26.45 44.05
CA GLU A 365 2.40 27.74 43.69
C GLU A 365 1.48 27.59 42.46
N GLU A 366 1.95 26.90 41.41
CA GLU A 366 1.16 26.55 40.23
C GLU A 366 -0.08 25.75 40.62
N LEU A 367 0.07 24.75 41.47
CA LEU A 367 -1.02 23.87 41.90
C LEU A 367 -2.01 24.57 42.83
N ASN A 368 -1.57 25.54 43.63
CA ASN A 368 -2.47 26.34 44.45
C ASN A 368 -3.36 27.28 43.61
N ALA A 369 -2.90 27.67 42.42
CA ALA A 369 -3.68 28.45 41.47
C ALA A 369 -4.69 27.57 40.70
N SER A 370 -4.54 26.25 40.72
CA SER A 370 -5.43 25.34 40.03
C SER A 370 -6.81 25.25 40.73
N THR A 371 -7.88 25.39 39.97
CA THR A 371 -9.27 25.42 40.49
C THR A 371 -10.04 24.11 40.24
N ALA A 372 -9.51 23.21 39.43
CA ALA A 372 -10.14 21.94 39.09
C ALA A 372 -9.06 20.87 38.83
N PRO A 373 -9.41 19.58 39.00
CA PRO A 373 -8.51 18.50 38.65
C PRO A 373 -8.40 18.37 37.13
N ASP A 374 -7.21 18.03 36.64
CA ASP A 374 -6.92 17.76 35.24
C ASP A 374 -6.37 16.34 35.01
N THR A 375 -6.21 15.54 36.07
CA THR A 375 -5.57 14.25 36.02
C THR A 375 -6.26 13.24 36.96
N ILE A 376 -6.42 12.01 36.49
CA ILE A 376 -6.90 10.87 37.28
C ILE A 376 -5.71 9.93 37.55
N LEU A 377 -5.48 9.60 38.80
CA LEU A 377 -4.49 8.63 39.23
C LEU A 377 -5.17 7.36 39.72
N LYS A 378 -4.81 6.19 39.17
CA LYS A 378 -5.29 4.89 39.57
C LYS A 378 -4.18 4.12 40.29
N ILE A 379 -4.40 3.79 41.54
CA ILE A 379 -3.43 3.17 42.43
C ILE A 379 -3.95 1.81 42.88
N SER A 380 -3.23 0.73 42.58
CA SER A 380 -3.65 -0.63 42.87
C SER A 380 -2.67 -1.40 43.79
N THR A 381 -1.44 -0.90 43.96
CA THR A 381 -0.38 -1.63 44.65
C THR A 381 0.14 -0.91 45.90
N GLN A 382 -0.50 0.18 46.32
CA GLN A 382 -0.05 1.04 47.44
C GLN A 382 -1.25 1.42 48.30
N PRO A 383 -1.75 0.50 49.16
CA PRO A 383 -2.97 0.73 49.97
C PRO A 383 -2.84 1.87 50.96
N GLU A 384 -1.62 2.23 51.38
CA GLU A 384 -1.35 3.40 52.24
C GLU A 384 -1.71 4.75 51.60
N ALA A 385 -1.81 4.79 50.28
CA ALA A 385 -2.30 5.97 49.55
C ALA A 385 -3.76 6.34 49.90
N ALA A 386 -4.51 5.44 50.52
CA ALA A 386 -5.84 5.71 51.06
C ALA A 386 -5.84 6.77 52.15
N ARG A 387 -4.69 7.17 52.69
CA ARG A 387 -4.53 8.25 53.68
C ARG A 387 -4.49 9.64 53.06
N ILE A 388 -4.33 9.74 51.74
CA ILE A 388 -4.32 11.00 51.01
C ILE A 388 -5.72 11.59 51.00
N SER A 389 -5.77 12.86 51.31
CA SER A 389 -7.01 13.63 51.44
C SER A 389 -6.98 14.83 50.50
N LYS A 390 -8.14 15.52 50.38
CA LYS A 390 -8.23 16.77 49.63
C LYS A 390 -7.18 17.78 50.15
N ASP A 391 -6.59 18.51 49.20
CA ASP A 391 -5.56 19.52 49.38
C ASP A 391 -4.16 18.98 49.76
N ASP A 392 -3.97 17.66 49.89
CA ASP A 392 -2.65 17.07 50.07
C ASP A 392 -1.83 17.17 48.79
N PHE A 393 -0.52 17.45 48.98
CA PHE A 393 0.48 17.48 47.90
C PHE A 393 1.36 16.26 48.00
N PHE A 394 1.67 15.67 46.84
CA PHE A 394 2.56 14.53 46.75
C PHE A 394 3.21 14.39 45.38
N ARG A 395 4.31 13.69 45.29
CA ARG A 395 5.00 13.31 44.06
C ARG A 395 4.61 11.87 43.70
N PHE A 396 4.51 11.60 42.42
CA PHE A 396 4.19 10.29 41.93
C PHE A 396 4.92 9.92 40.66
N ALA A 397 5.04 8.62 40.42
CA ALA A 397 5.40 7.99 39.17
C ALA A 397 4.22 7.17 38.68
N GLY A 398 4.09 6.99 37.36
CA GLY A 398 2.98 6.21 36.81
C GLY A 398 3.06 6.05 35.30
N LYS A 399 2.20 5.20 34.79
CA LYS A 399 2.05 4.92 33.36
C LYS A 399 0.89 5.75 32.81
N LEU A 400 1.17 6.60 31.81
CA LEU A 400 0.16 7.45 31.18
C LEU A 400 -0.67 6.62 30.21
N THR A 401 -1.90 6.30 30.56
CA THR A 401 -2.79 5.40 29.79
C THR A 401 -3.99 6.09 29.15
N GLY A 402 -4.27 7.33 29.51
CA GLY A 402 -5.41 8.06 28.97
C GLY A 402 -5.12 9.54 28.75
N TYR A 403 -5.69 10.08 27.66
CA TYR A 403 -5.66 11.49 27.31
C TYR A 403 -6.95 11.91 26.64
N THR A 404 -7.53 12.99 27.14
CA THR A 404 -8.65 13.68 26.54
C THR A 404 -8.27 15.14 26.34
N PRO A 405 -8.36 15.69 25.11
CA PRO A 405 -7.93 17.07 24.86
C PRO A 405 -8.94 18.11 25.34
N SER A 406 -10.25 17.77 25.35
CA SER A 406 -11.32 18.74 25.74
C SER A 406 -12.53 18.01 26.34
N PRO A 407 -12.87 18.23 27.62
CA PRO A 407 -12.01 18.92 28.60
C PRO A 407 -10.67 18.17 28.78
N PHE A 408 -9.60 18.93 29.00
CA PHE A 408 -8.29 18.31 29.17
C PHE A 408 -8.26 17.41 30.39
N GLN A 409 -7.89 16.15 30.18
CA GLN A 409 -7.74 15.17 31.24
C GLN A 409 -6.69 14.12 30.88
N LEU A 410 -5.82 13.81 31.84
CA LEU A 410 -4.89 12.70 31.78
C LEU A 410 -5.32 11.55 32.69
N THR A 411 -4.95 10.32 32.37
CA THR A 411 -5.13 9.20 33.26
C THR A 411 -3.82 8.44 33.40
N PHE A 412 -3.38 8.25 34.63
CA PHE A 412 -2.23 7.43 34.96
C PHE A 412 -2.68 6.16 35.68
N GLU A 413 -2.13 5.02 35.29
CA GLU A 413 -2.28 3.74 35.96
C GLU A 413 -0.93 3.28 36.53
N GLU A 414 -0.93 2.20 37.31
CA GLU A 414 0.26 1.68 37.98
C GLU A 414 0.96 2.78 38.80
N VAL A 415 0.19 3.69 39.33
CA VAL A 415 0.73 4.86 40.07
C VAL A 415 1.38 4.44 41.36
N LYS A 416 2.56 5.02 41.62
CA LYS A 416 3.29 4.92 42.90
C LYS A 416 3.55 6.32 43.40
N ILE A 417 3.03 6.60 44.59
CA ILE A 417 3.25 7.87 45.31
C ILE A 417 4.50 7.75 46.13
N ASN A 418 5.28 8.83 46.21
CA ASN A 418 6.46 8.85 47.07
C ASN A 418 6.05 8.58 48.52
N PRO A 419 6.58 7.54 49.17
CA PRO A 419 6.17 7.16 50.54
C PRO A 419 6.38 8.28 51.57
N GLU A 420 7.33 9.19 51.34
CA GLU A 420 7.59 10.34 52.24
C GLU A 420 6.46 11.38 52.17
N ASP A 421 5.70 11.42 51.08
CA ASP A 421 4.61 12.36 50.89
C ASP A 421 3.25 11.82 51.36
N ILE A 422 3.16 10.52 51.70
CA ILE A 422 1.95 9.92 52.22
C ILE A 422 1.78 10.30 53.72
N PRO A 423 0.61 10.85 54.15
CA PRO A 423 0.38 11.17 55.54
C PRO A 423 0.62 10.00 56.53
N ALA A 424 1.21 10.25 57.65
CA ALA A 424 1.47 9.24 58.67
C ALA A 424 0.15 8.63 59.21
N GLU A 425 0.18 7.36 59.60
CA GLU A 425 -0.95 6.68 60.22
C GLU A 425 -1.35 7.37 61.53
N LYS A 426 -2.61 7.82 61.62
CA LYS A 426 -3.10 8.48 62.83
C LYS A 426 -2.86 7.59 64.05
N GLY A 427 -1.92 7.98 64.95
CA GLY A 427 -1.60 7.26 66.16
C GLY A 427 -0.21 6.63 66.25
N LYS A 428 0.59 6.63 65.18
CA LYS A 428 2.03 6.29 65.24
C LYS A 428 2.87 7.58 65.18
N ALA A 429 3.65 7.82 66.29
CA ALA A 429 4.59 8.95 66.33
C ALA A 429 5.56 8.82 65.11
N ALA A 430 5.79 9.93 64.39
CA ALA A 430 6.75 9.99 63.30
C ALA A 430 8.13 9.53 63.78
N PRO A 431 8.87 8.72 63.00
CA PRO A 431 10.24 8.35 63.34
C PRO A 431 11.07 9.63 63.50
N LYS A 432 11.68 9.88 64.66
CA LYS A 432 12.54 11.04 64.91
C LYS A 432 13.66 11.07 63.87
N ARG A 433 13.74 12.13 63.07
CA ARG A 433 14.87 12.37 62.18
C ARG A 433 16.18 12.23 62.97
N PRO A 434 17.15 11.45 62.47
CA PRO A 434 18.47 11.41 63.13
C PRO A 434 19.08 12.84 63.08
N ALA A 435 19.42 13.33 64.25
CA ALA A 435 20.07 14.63 64.41
C ALA A 435 21.35 14.65 63.58
N LYS A 436 21.50 15.66 62.66
CA LYS A 436 22.75 15.94 62.00
C LYS A 436 23.85 16.16 63.05
N LYS A 437 24.86 15.27 63.07
CA LYS A 437 26.07 15.54 63.84
C LYS A 437 26.69 16.85 63.39
N PRO A 438 27.08 17.75 64.34
CA PRO A 438 27.81 18.98 63.98
C PRO A 438 29.15 18.55 63.37
N ALA A 439 29.54 19.18 62.24
CA ALA A 439 30.85 19.05 61.68
C ALA A 439 31.85 19.65 62.68
N GLY A 440 32.70 18.79 63.23
CA GLY A 440 33.84 19.22 64.07
C GLY A 440 34.82 20.03 63.24
N LYS A 441 35.42 21.01 63.94
CA LYS A 441 36.43 21.95 63.47
C LYS A 441 37.63 21.26 62.85
#